data_c9947f27beebb1f3e66674898585cd69
#
_entry.id   c9947f27beebb1f3e66674898585cd69
#
_cell.length_a   1.000
_cell.length_b   1.000
_cell.length_c   1.000
_cell.angle_alpha   90.00
_cell.angle_beta   90.00
_cell.angle_gamma   90.00
#
_symmetry.space_group_name_H-M   'P 1'
#
loop_
_entity.id
_entity.type
_entity.pdbx_description
1 polymer ?
#
loop_
_entity_poly.entity_id
_entity_poly.type
_entity_poly.pdbx_seq_one_letter_code
_entity_poly.pdbx_strand_id
1 'polypeptide(L)'
;MTPRLLVRLTLALALAAGAAFAQQSAPDVAFEARLKRLEADLRCLVCQNQTLADSNAPLAEDLRREVRTLALSGKSDAEIRTFLVARYGDFVLYAPPVKGSTWLLWFGPFL
;
A
#
# COMPACT_ATOMS: atom_id res chain seq x y z
N MET A 1 -7.26 -53.31 1.23
CA MET A 1 -6.87 -52.06 0.52
C MET A 1 -5.60 -52.34 -0.25
N THR A 2 -5.61 -52.14 -1.56
CA THR A 2 -4.41 -52.39 -2.38
C THR A 2 -3.44 -51.20 -2.21
N PRO A 3 -2.10 -51.45 -2.15
CA PRO A 3 -1.11 -50.41 -1.94
C PRO A 3 -1.20 -49.28 -3.01
N ARG A 4 -1.69 -49.63 -4.20
CA ARG A 4 -1.90 -48.65 -5.29
C ARG A 4 -3.00 -47.62 -5.01
N LEU A 5 -3.99 -48.00 -4.21
CA LEU A 5 -5.06 -47.07 -3.83
C LEU A 5 -4.58 -46.06 -2.80
N LEU A 6 -3.77 -46.47 -1.84
CA LEU A 6 -3.15 -45.59 -0.83
C LEU A 6 -2.22 -44.58 -1.47
N VAL A 7 -1.39 -45.00 -2.42
CA VAL A 7 -0.49 -44.09 -3.15
C VAL A 7 -1.26 -43.05 -3.96
N ARG A 8 -2.36 -43.43 -4.59
CA ARG A 8 -3.21 -42.47 -5.32
C ARG A 8 -3.91 -41.49 -4.41
N LEU A 9 -4.35 -41.94 -3.24
CA LEU A 9 -5.01 -41.08 -2.25
C LEU A 9 -4.03 -40.05 -1.66
N THR A 10 -2.82 -40.47 -1.34
CA THR A 10 -1.79 -39.56 -0.81
C THR A 10 -1.30 -38.56 -1.87
N LEU A 11 -1.19 -38.96 -3.12
CA LEU A 11 -0.82 -38.07 -4.22
C LEU A 11 -1.91 -37.01 -4.50
N ALA A 12 -3.18 -37.43 -4.46
CA ALA A 12 -4.30 -36.50 -4.62
C ALA A 12 -4.39 -35.49 -3.48
N LEU A 13 -4.14 -35.94 -2.25
CA LEU A 13 -4.13 -35.05 -1.07
C LEU A 13 -2.96 -34.04 -1.11
N ALA A 14 -1.78 -34.47 -1.57
CA ALA A 14 -0.64 -33.58 -1.72
C ALA A 14 -0.85 -32.51 -2.80
N LEU A 15 -1.50 -32.86 -3.91
CA LEU A 15 -1.86 -31.93 -4.98
C LEU A 15 -2.92 -30.90 -4.52
N ALA A 16 -3.87 -31.32 -3.73
CA ALA A 16 -4.91 -30.44 -3.18
C ALA A 16 -4.32 -29.44 -2.18
N ALA A 17 -3.37 -29.87 -1.35
CA ALA A 17 -2.67 -28.99 -0.41
C ALA A 17 -1.83 -27.90 -1.11
N GLY A 18 -1.16 -28.27 -2.21
CA GLY A 18 -0.37 -27.31 -3.00
C GLY A 18 -1.21 -26.20 -3.63
N ALA A 19 -2.41 -26.52 -4.09
CA ALA A 19 -3.32 -25.53 -4.68
C ALA A 19 -3.84 -24.50 -3.65
N ALA A 20 -4.04 -24.91 -2.40
CA ALA A 20 -4.51 -24.03 -1.34
C ALA A 20 -3.47 -22.94 -0.98
N PHE A 21 -2.18 -23.26 -1.01
CA PHE A 21 -1.11 -22.28 -0.76
C PHE A 21 -0.95 -21.27 -1.89
N ALA A 22 -1.18 -21.66 -3.13
CA ALA A 22 -1.07 -20.76 -4.28
C ALA A 22 -2.19 -19.70 -4.32
N GLN A 23 -3.35 -19.99 -3.75
CA GLN A 23 -4.47 -19.05 -3.71
C GLN A 23 -4.34 -17.97 -2.63
N GLN A 24 -3.58 -18.20 -1.58
CA GLN A 24 -3.39 -17.24 -0.48
C GLN A 24 -2.37 -16.14 -0.80
N SER A 25 -1.49 -16.35 -1.76
CA SER A 25 -0.44 -15.39 -2.07
C SER A 25 -0.85 -14.27 -3.05
N ALA A 26 -1.84 -14.49 -3.91
CA ALA A 26 -2.23 -13.53 -4.94
C ALA A 26 -2.91 -12.26 -4.38
N PRO A 27 -3.88 -12.32 -3.44
CA PRO A 27 -4.46 -11.11 -2.84
C PRO A 27 -3.43 -10.33 -2.00
N ASP A 28 -2.51 -11.00 -1.33
CA ASP A 28 -1.48 -10.34 -0.53
C ASP A 28 -0.48 -9.57 -1.39
N VAL A 29 -0.08 -10.12 -2.54
CA VAL A 29 0.79 -9.44 -3.51
C VAL A 29 0.11 -8.20 -4.09
N ALA A 30 -1.16 -8.27 -4.44
CA ALA A 30 -1.93 -7.13 -4.94
C ALA A 30 -2.09 -6.03 -3.87
N PHE A 31 -2.32 -6.41 -2.64
CA PHE A 31 -2.42 -5.50 -1.50
C PHE A 31 -1.09 -4.78 -1.22
N GLU A 32 0.02 -5.50 -1.18
CA GLU A 32 1.35 -4.91 -1.00
C GLU A 32 1.73 -3.96 -2.14
N ALA A 33 1.41 -4.29 -3.39
CA ALA A 33 1.61 -3.43 -4.54
C ALA A 33 0.76 -2.15 -4.45
N ARG A 34 -0.48 -2.24 -3.98
CA ARG A 34 -1.35 -1.08 -3.72
C ARG A 34 -0.75 -0.17 -2.66
N LEU A 35 -0.31 -0.73 -1.53
CA LEU A 35 0.34 0.03 -0.45
C LEU A 35 1.59 0.76 -0.95
N LYS A 36 2.43 0.08 -1.71
CA LYS A 36 3.66 0.65 -2.24
C LYS A 36 3.40 1.82 -3.18
N ARG A 37 2.38 1.72 -4.03
CA ARG A 37 1.95 2.84 -4.90
C ARG A 37 1.45 4.02 -4.09
N LEU A 38 0.64 3.77 -3.07
CA LEU A 38 0.11 4.82 -2.19
C LEU A 38 1.24 5.51 -1.42
N GLU A 39 2.17 4.75 -0.88
CA GLU A 39 3.34 5.26 -0.16
C GLU A 39 4.28 6.08 -1.07
N ALA A 40 4.35 5.77 -2.35
CA ALA A 40 5.12 6.54 -3.33
C ALA A 40 4.51 7.94 -3.61
N ASP A 41 3.20 8.09 -3.42
CA ASP A 41 2.49 9.36 -3.54
C ASP A 41 2.57 10.22 -2.26
N LEU A 42 3.07 9.66 -1.17
CA LEU A 42 3.19 10.33 0.12
C LEU A 42 4.64 10.78 0.36
N ARG A 43 4.77 11.96 0.98
CA ARG A 43 6.06 12.53 1.34
C ARG A 43 6.43 12.15 2.77
N CYS A 44 7.69 11.78 2.99
CA CYS A 44 8.24 11.72 4.33
C CYS A 44 8.49 13.16 4.83
N LEU A 45 7.88 13.54 5.95
CA LEU A 45 7.92 14.91 6.47
C LEU A 45 9.30 15.35 6.98
N VAL A 46 10.15 14.40 7.38
CA VAL A 46 11.48 14.66 7.98
C VAL A 46 12.62 14.17 7.10
N CYS A 47 12.33 13.63 5.93
CA CYS A 47 13.31 13.09 4.99
C CYS A 47 13.51 14.07 3.84
N GLN A 48 14.72 14.23 3.36
CA GLN A 48 15.12 15.17 2.31
C GLN A 48 14.38 14.93 0.98
N ASN A 49 13.10 15.29 0.91
CA ASN A 49 12.22 15.11 -0.26
C ASN A 49 12.01 13.65 -0.72
N GLN A 50 12.32 12.67 0.10
CA GLN A 50 12.05 11.28 -0.21
C GLN A 50 10.56 10.96 -0.07
N THR A 51 10.09 10.02 -0.89
CA THR A 51 8.77 9.45 -0.71
C THR A 51 8.73 8.57 0.54
N LEU A 52 7.53 8.30 1.03
CA LEU A 52 7.33 7.40 2.14
C LEU A 52 7.82 5.97 1.82
N ALA A 53 7.71 5.57 0.55
CA ALA A 53 8.17 4.26 0.09
C ALA A 53 9.71 4.11 0.13
N ASP A 54 10.45 5.20 -0.09
CA ASP A 54 11.91 5.17 -0.26
C ASP A 54 12.66 5.51 1.02
N SER A 55 11.99 6.02 2.03
CA SER A 55 12.63 6.48 3.27
C SER A 55 12.73 5.37 4.31
N ASN A 56 13.88 5.30 4.99
CA ASN A 56 14.13 4.43 6.15
C ASN A 56 14.08 5.18 7.49
N ALA A 57 13.67 6.44 7.50
CA ALA A 57 13.52 7.22 8.73
C ALA A 57 12.44 6.59 9.64
N PRO A 58 12.59 6.64 10.98
CA PRO A 58 11.60 6.07 11.91
C PRO A 58 10.18 6.61 11.71
N LEU A 59 10.04 7.90 11.42
CA LEU A 59 8.73 8.49 11.13
C LEU A 59 8.12 7.93 9.85
N ALA A 60 8.93 7.66 8.83
CA ALA A 60 8.45 7.04 7.60
C ALA A 60 7.93 5.62 7.84
N GLU A 61 8.61 4.86 8.68
CA GLU A 61 8.15 3.52 9.09
C GLU A 61 6.84 3.58 9.87
N ASP A 62 6.68 4.54 10.77
CA ASP A 62 5.45 4.76 11.53
C ASP A 62 4.29 5.14 10.61
N LEU A 63 4.52 6.04 9.65
CA LEU A 63 3.51 6.43 8.68
C LEU A 63 3.12 5.27 7.75
N ARG A 64 4.07 4.43 7.33
CA ARG A 64 3.75 3.22 6.55
C ARG A 64 2.88 2.24 7.34
N ARG A 65 3.15 2.06 8.63
CA ARG A 65 2.30 1.24 9.50
C ARG A 65 0.90 1.81 9.63
N GLU A 66 0.77 3.13 9.78
CA GLU A 66 -0.53 3.81 9.82
C GLU A 66 -1.31 3.62 8.52
N VAL A 67 -0.67 3.79 7.37
CA VAL A 67 -1.27 3.56 6.04
C VAL A 67 -1.75 2.11 5.91
N ARG A 68 -0.93 1.16 6.33
CA ARG A 68 -1.31 -0.27 6.32
C ARG A 68 -2.52 -0.56 7.20
N THR A 69 -2.55 0.00 8.40
CA THR A 69 -3.68 -0.15 9.33
C THR A 69 -4.97 0.39 8.75
N LEU A 70 -4.92 1.57 8.14
CA LEU A 70 -6.08 2.18 7.48
C LEU A 70 -6.56 1.36 6.28
N ALA A 71 -5.64 0.85 5.48
CA ALA A 71 -5.97 -0.01 4.34
C ALA A 71 -6.58 -1.35 4.77
N LEU A 72 -6.08 -1.96 5.84
CA LEU A 72 -6.64 -3.18 6.42
C LEU A 72 -8.03 -2.97 7.03
N SER A 73 -8.34 -1.76 7.50
CA SER A 73 -9.66 -1.40 8.00
C SER A 73 -10.71 -1.17 6.90
N GLY A 74 -10.32 -1.29 5.63
CA GLY A 74 -11.21 -1.18 4.47
C GLY A 74 -11.31 0.22 3.88
N LYS A 75 -10.47 1.17 4.28
CA LYS A 75 -10.46 2.52 3.71
C LYS A 75 -9.89 2.53 2.29
N SER A 76 -10.47 3.38 1.43
CA SER A 76 -9.95 3.62 0.07
C SER A 76 -8.68 4.48 0.11
N ASP A 77 -7.94 4.51 -1.01
CA ASP A 77 -6.75 5.34 -1.13
C ASP A 77 -7.07 6.83 -0.94
N ALA A 78 -8.20 7.30 -1.48
CA ALA A 78 -8.66 8.68 -1.29
C ALA A 78 -8.97 9.01 0.17
N GLU A 79 -9.61 8.11 0.90
CA GLU A 79 -9.90 8.27 2.33
C GLU A 79 -8.62 8.29 3.17
N ILE A 80 -7.64 7.45 2.84
CA ILE A 80 -6.33 7.42 3.51
C ILE A 80 -5.59 8.73 3.29
N ARG A 81 -5.56 9.26 2.06
CA ARG A 81 -4.96 10.56 1.76
C ARG A 81 -5.65 11.69 2.53
N THR A 82 -6.97 11.70 2.54
CA THR A 82 -7.76 12.70 3.28
C THR A 82 -7.45 12.66 4.78
N PHE A 83 -7.36 11.47 5.36
CA PHE A 83 -7.01 11.29 6.77
C PHE A 83 -5.62 11.86 7.07
N LEU A 84 -4.63 11.53 6.25
CA LEU A 84 -3.25 11.99 6.45
C LEU A 84 -3.12 13.50 6.26
N VAL A 85 -3.81 14.08 5.28
CA VAL A 85 -3.84 15.53 5.07
C VAL A 85 -4.49 16.25 6.25
N ALA A 86 -5.58 15.72 6.79
CA ALA A 86 -6.23 16.29 7.97
C ALA A 86 -5.33 16.29 9.20
N ARG A 87 -4.45 15.30 9.32
CA ARG A 87 -3.56 15.14 10.47
C ARG A 87 -2.22 15.85 10.33
N TYR A 88 -1.62 15.81 9.14
CA TYR A 88 -0.26 16.30 8.87
C TYR A 88 -0.21 17.50 7.92
N GLY A 89 -1.32 17.87 7.30
CA GLY A 89 -1.41 18.93 6.31
C GLY A 89 -1.08 18.46 4.88
N ASP A 90 -1.19 19.38 3.93
CA ASP A 90 -0.99 19.10 2.51
C ASP A 90 0.46 18.67 2.17
N PHE A 91 1.41 18.96 3.04
CA PHE A 91 2.81 18.57 2.89
C PHE A 91 3.04 17.06 2.86
N VAL A 92 2.12 16.28 3.39
CA VAL A 92 2.18 14.81 3.34
C VAL A 92 2.01 14.28 1.91
N LEU A 93 1.37 15.04 1.03
CA LEU A 93 1.24 14.71 -0.39
C LEU A 93 2.49 15.14 -1.15
N TYR A 94 3.04 14.25 -1.96
CA TYR A 94 4.20 14.56 -2.78
C TYR A 94 3.86 15.59 -3.87
N ALA A 95 2.68 15.46 -4.49
CA ALA A 95 2.13 16.44 -5.42
C ALA A 95 1.08 17.29 -4.70
N PRO A 96 1.26 18.63 -4.60
CA PRO A 96 0.28 19.48 -3.96
C PRO A 96 -1.08 19.43 -4.69
N PRO A 97 -2.20 19.35 -3.98
CA PRO A 97 -3.51 19.37 -4.61
C PRO A 97 -3.80 20.76 -5.22
N VAL A 98 -4.57 20.77 -6.29
CA VAL A 98 -5.07 22.02 -6.88
C VAL A 98 -6.21 22.56 -5.99
N LYS A 99 -5.90 23.59 -5.22
CA LYS A 99 -6.86 24.28 -4.32
C LYS A 99 -6.81 25.78 -4.57
N GLY A 100 -7.75 26.52 -4.01
CA GLY A 100 -7.73 27.98 -4.06
C GLY A 100 -6.43 28.62 -3.54
N SER A 101 -5.82 27.99 -2.51
CA SER A 101 -4.54 28.43 -1.94
C SER A 101 -3.32 28.09 -2.81
N THR A 102 -3.41 27.06 -3.66
CA THR A 102 -2.32 26.60 -4.52
C THR A 102 -2.53 26.92 -6.00
N TRP A 103 -3.66 27.54 -6.35
CA TRP A 103 -4.01 27.85 -7.73
C TRP A 103 -2.96 28.72 -8.41
N LEU A 104 -2.46 29.74 -7.70
CA LEU A 104 -1.44 30.64 -8.22
C LEU A 104 -0.11 29.90 -8.49
N LEU A 105 0.21 28.89 -7.70
CA LEU A 105 1.39 28.06 -7.90
C LEU A 105 1.35 27.28 -9.21
N TRP A 106 0.15 26.75 -9.54
CA TRP A 106 -0.04 25.93 -10.73
C TRP A 106 -0.19 26.75 -12.01
N PHE A 107 -0.90 27.85 -11.94
CA PHE A 107 -1.26 28.66 -13.11
C PHE A 107 -0.48 29.95 -13.24
N GLY A 108 0.19 30.40 -12.18
CA GLY A 108 1.00 31.63 -12.17
C GLY A 108 2.07 31.68 -13.26
N PRO A 109 2.84 30.62 -13.52
CA PRO A 109 3.88 30.61 -14.57
C PRO A 109 3.33 30.79 -15.99
N PHE A 110 2.05 30.55 -16.21
CA PHE A 110 1.37 30.68 -17.51
C PHE A 110 0.65 32.03 -17.68
N LEU A 111 0.57 32.79 -16.62
CA LEU A 111 0.06 34.17 -16.63
C LEU A 111 1.23 35.13 -16.81
#